data_1a13206d0bd42f7535fa3a52f559eedf
#
_entry.id   1a13206d0bd42f7535fa3a52f559eedf
#
_cell.length_a   1.000
_cell.length_b   1.000
_cell.length_c   1.000
_cell.angle_alpha   90.00
_cell.angle_beta   90.00
_cell.angle_gamma   90.00
#
_symmetry.space_group_name_H-M   'P 1'
#
loop_
_entity.id
_entity.type
_entity.pdbx_description
1 polymer ?
#
loop_
_entity_poly.entity_id
_entity_poly.type
_entity_poly.pdbx_seq_one_letter_code
_entity_poly.pdbx_strand_id
1 'polypeptide(L)'
;MCHRKFAPRHGSLSFLPQKHSSRHHGKVKSLPKDDPSKSACLTGFLGYKAGMTHIMQEVDRPGSKVNKKEVVETVTIVEIPPMVVVSIVGYLETPRSLWTFQTVFAEHISDECKWRFCKNWHKSKKKAFIKYCKKWQDEDGKKQLEKDFSSMKKYCQVICVIAHTQMCLLSLRHKKAHLMEIQVNGDTMAQKLDWVHERLEQQVPVNHVFRQDEMIDVIRMSKGKGYKGITSRWLTKKLPPKTHQDLLMESCIGARHLARVAFSVARAGQKGYHHRTEINKKIYKIGQGYLIKDDKLITNNASTDYDLSDKSINPLGGFGHYGEVTIDFVMLKDCVSSPPHKSLLVQTKWRALEKTLLKFIDTTSKFGHGRFQTMEEKKEEGA
;
A
#
# COMPACT_ATOMS: atom_id res chain seq x y z
N MET A 1 -46.90 -17.32 -12.13
CA MET A 1 -45.91 -16.78 -11.14
C MET A 1 -44.55 -17.37 -11.45
N CYS A 2 -43.58 -16.52 -11.74
CA CYS A 2 -42.23 -17.01 -11.98
C CYS A 2 -41.57 -17.31 -10.63
N HIS A 3 -41.48 -18.58 -10.26
CA HIS A 3 -40.66 -19.02 -9.12
C HIS A 3 -39.21 -18.79 -9.45
N ARG A 4 -38.77 -17.55 -9.37
CA ARG A 4 -37.33 -17.26 -9.34
C ARG A 4 -36.80 -17.82 -8.03
N LYS A 5 -36.06 -18.93 -8.13
CA LYS A 5 -35.17 -19.35 -7.05
C LYS A 5 -34.40 -18.11 -6.61
N PHE A 6 -34.20 -17.92 -5.32
CA PHE A 6 -33.47 -16.79 -4.75
C PHE A 6 -32.10 -16.65 -5.42
N ALA A 7 -32.00 -15.75 -6.37
CA ALA A 7 -30.73 -15.45 -7.01
C ALA A 7 -29.95 -14.45 -6.13
N PRO A 8 -28.64 -14.65 -5.98
CA PRO A 8 -27.80 -13.69 -5.26
C PRO A 8 -27.92 -12.28 -5.88
N ARG A 9 -27.82 -11.27 -5.03
CA ARG A 9 -27.82 -9.89 -5.50
C ARG A 9 -26.57 -9.59 -6.35
N HIS A 10 -26.75 -8.84 -7.42
CA HIS A 10 -25.65 -8.33 -8.22
C HIS A 10 -25.06 -7.07 -7.56
N GLY A 11 -23.80 -7.16 -7.12
CA GLY A 11 -23.07 -6.11 -6.45
C GLY A 11 -23.38 -5.94 -4.96
N SER A 12 -22.44 -5.35 -4.22
CA SER A 12 -22.59 -5.10 -2.79
C SER A 12 -23.13 -3.70 -2.53
N LEU A 13 -24.16 -3.59 -1.68
CA LEU A 13 -24.75 -2.32 -1.28
C LEU A 13 -23.88 -1.55 -0.28
N SER A 14 -22.98 -2.22 0.44
CA SER A 14 -22.10 -1.58 1.41
C SER A 14 -21.02 -0.68 0.78
N PHE A 15 -20.79 -0.81 -0.53
CA PHE A 15 -19.86 0.04 -1.30
C PHE A 15 -20.54 1.17 -2.06
N LEU A 16 -21.77 1.47 -1.74
CA LEU A 16 -22.47 2.63 -2.29
C LEU A 16 -22.13 3.93 -1.51
N PRO A 17 -22.11 5.09 -2.18
CA PRO A 17 -22.24 5.33 -3.63
C PRO A 17 -20.94 4.96 -4.38
N GLN A 18 -21.06 4.37 -5.57
CA GLN A 18 -19.93 4.03 -6.45
C GLN A 18 -19.53 5.26 -7.28
N LYS A 19 -18.85 6.20 -6.65
CA LYS A 19 -18.28 7.39 -7.30
C LYS A 19 -16.75 7.34 -7.34
N HIS A 20 -16.11 8.25 -8.04
CA HIS A 20 -14.68 8.48 -7.93
C HIS A 20 -14.26 8.67 -6.47
N SER A 21 -13.13 8.09 -6.09
CA SER A 21 -12.50 8.44 -4.83
C SER A 21 -12.05 9.91 -4.86
N SER A 22 -12.29 10.62 -3.77
CA SER A 22 -11.83 12.01 -3.59
C SER A 22 -10.33 12.11 -3.33
N ARG A 23 -9.65 10.99 -3.09
CA ARG A 23 -8.24 10.92 -2.70
C ARG A 23 -7.49 9.95 -3.60
N HIS A 24 -6.23 10.25 -3.89
CA HIS A 24 -5.33 9.34 -4.60
C HIS A 24 -4.65 8.31 -3.68
N HIS A 25 -4.66 8.51 -2.38
CA HIS A 25 -4.08 7.61 -1.40
C HIS A 25 -5.14 6.93 -0.56
N GLY A 26 -4.82 5.75 -0.04
CA GLY A 26 -5.68 5.03 0.87
C GLY A 26 -5.91 5.82 2.16
N LYS A 27 -7.05 5.62 2.79
CA LYS A 27 -7.33 6.06 4.14
C LYS A 27 -7.45 4.85 5.04
N VAL A 28 -6.67 4.82 6.10
CA VAL A 28 -6.78 3.79 7.14
C VAL A 28 -8.11 3.98 7.85
N LYS A 29 -8.92 2.91 7.90
CA LYS A 29 -10.20 2.91 8.62
C LYS A 29 -10.07 2.35 10.02
N SER A 30 -9.12 1.45 10.21
CA SER A 30 -8.87 0.79 11.48
C SER A 30 -7.37 0.49 11.58
N LEU A 31 -6.77 0.84 12.69
CA LEU A 31 -5.40 0.51 13.03
C LEU A 31 -5.39 -0.68 14.00
N PRO A 32 -4.30 -1.47 14.05
CA PRO A 32 -4.15 -2.53 15.04
C PRO A 32 -4.22 -1.93 16.44
N LYS A 33 -4.76 -2.70 17.38
CA LYS A 33 -4.77 -2.29 18.79
C LYS A 33 -3.34 -2.16 19.29
N ASP A 34 -3.13 -1.16 20.13
CA ASP A 34 -1.87 -0.96 20.82
C ASP A 34 -1.64 -2.07 21.85
N ASP A 35 -0.41 -2.53 21.95
CA ASP A 35 0.02 -3.61 22.86
C ASP A 35 1.32 -3.17 23.54
N PRO A 36 1.22 -2.68 24.79
CA PRO A 36 2.40 -2.15 25.52
C PRO A 36 3.49 -3.19 25.80
N SER A 37 3.19 -4.49 25.62
CA SER A 37 4.18 -5.56 25.83
C SER A 37 5.18 -5.72 24.69
N LYS A 38 4.95 -5.06 23.57
CA LYS A 38 5.81 -5.11 22.38
C LYS A 38 6.66 -3.86 22.28
N SER A 39 7.81 -3.99 21.61
CA SER A 39 8.66 -2.85 21.30
C SER A 39 7.96 -1.85 20.36
N ALA A 40 8.30 -0.58 20.48
CA ALA A 40 7.77 0.48 19.64
C ALA A 40 7.99 0.19 18.15
N CYS A 41 6.92 0.24 17.36
CA CYS A 41 6.97 0.03 15.91
C CYS A 41 5.92 0.86 15.18
N LEU A 42 6.17 1.12 13.89
CA LEU A 42 5.21 1.75 13.00
C LEU A 42 4.13 0.73 12.59
N THR A 43 2.88 1.18 12.48
CA THR A 43 1.74 0.34 12.12
C THR A 43 1.44 0.30 10.62
N GLY A 44 2.09 1.11 9.83
CA GLY A 44 1.83 1.20 8.39
C GLY A 44 3.00 1.72 7.59
N PHE A 45 2.95 1.50 6.29
CA PHE A 45 4.00 1.90 5.36
C PHE A 45 3.44 2.22 3.98
N LEU A 46 4.15 3.02 3.19
CA LEU A 46 3.80 3.34 1.80
C LEU A 46 4.70 2.58 0.83
N GLY A 47 4.08 1.91 -0.14
CA GLY A 47 4.78 1.22 -1.21
C GLY A 47 4.14 1.48 -2.58
N TYR A 48 4.81 1.04 -3.63
CA TYR A 48 4.41 1.23 -5.02
C TYR A 48 4.32 -0.13 -5.72
N LYS A 49 3.14 -0.49 -6.20
CA LYS A 49 2.98 -1.75 -6.95
C LYS A 49 3.78 -1.66 -8.25
N ALA A 50 4.80 -2.49 -8.40
CA ALA A 50 5.56 -2.62 -9.63
C ALA A 50 4.82 -3.48 -10.64
N GLY A 51 4.43 -4.69 -10.24
CA GLY A 51 3.75 -5.62 -11.14
C GLY A 51 3.32 -6.89 -10.44
N MET A 52 3.13 -7.94 -11.23
CA MET A 52 2.77 -9.28 -10.75
C MET A 52 3.65 -10.33 -11.41
N THR A 53 3.91 -11.39 -10.68
CA THR A 53 4.60 -12.57 -11.19
C THR A 53 4.00 -13.84 -10.59
N HIS A 54 4.56 -14.99 -10.91
CA HIS A 54 4.18 -16.28 -10.35
C HIS A 54 5.31 -16.79 -9.46
N ILE A 55 4.94 -17.57 -8.47
CA ILE A 55 5.88 -18.30 -7.62
C ILE A 55 5.44 -19.75 -7.52
N MET A 56 6.37 -20.64 -7.28
CA MET A 56 6.11 -22.00 -6.86
C MET A 56 6.47 -22.15 -5.40
N GLN A 57 5.52 -22.65 -4.62
CA GLN A 57 5.68 -22.88 -3.19
C GLN A 57 5.21 -24.27 -2.81
N GLU A 58 5.76 -24.80 -1.74
CA GLU A 58 5.22 -25.97 -1.07
C GLU A 58 4.20 -25.52 0.00
N VAL A 59 3.00 -26.09 -0.07
CA VAL A 59 1.91 -25.72 0.84
C VAL A 59 1.90 -26.64 2.03
N ASP A 60 2.08 -26.09 3.22
CA ASP A 60 1.88 -26.81 4.50
C ASP A 60 0.52 -26.40 5.08
N ARG A 61 -0.50 -27.18 4.74
CA ARG A 61 -1.87 -27.02 5.25
C ARG A 61 -2.45 -28.38 5.63
N PRO A 62 -2.32 -28.82 6.88
CA PRO A 62 -2.91 -30.06 7.35
C PRO A 62 -4.42 -30.12 7.04
N GLY A 63 -4.87 -31.26 6.53
CA GLY A 63 -6.28 -31.47 6.13
C GLY A 63 -6.68 -30.94 4.74
N SER A 64 -5.81 -30.23 4.01
CA SER A 64 -6.07 -29.81 2.65
C SER A 64 -5.64 -30.89 1.63
N LYS A 65 -6.33 -30.98 0.48
CA LYS A 65 -5.94 -31.84 -0.65
C LYS A 65 -4.59 -31.46 -1.28
N VAL A 66 -4.12 -30.24 -1.03
CA VAL A 66 -2.86 -29.68 -1.57
C VAL A 66 -1.73 -29.68 -0.53
N ASN A 67 -1.95 -30.30 0.64
CA ASN A 67 -0.92 -30.37 1.68
C ASN A 67 0.33 -31.09 1.17
N LYS A 68 1.52 -30.54 1.46
CA LYS A 68 2.83 -31.03 1.01
C LYS A 68 2.96 -31.19 -0.52
N LYS A 69 2.18 -30.43 -1.27
CA LYS A 69 2.29 -30.38 -2.74
C LYS A 69 2.81 -29.02 -3.19
N GLU A 70 3.48 -29.05 -4.34
CA GLU A 70 3.90 -27.85 -5.03
C GLU A 70 2.70 -27.17 -5.70
N VAL A 71 2.54 -25.88 -5.44
CA VAL A 71 1.45 -25.08 -5.99
C VAL A 71 2.02 -23.81 -6.59
N VAL A 72 1.57 -23.48 -7.79
CA VAL A 72 1.88 -22.20 -8.43
C VAL A 72 0.85 -21.17 -7.99
N GLU A 73 1.33 -20.07 -7.41
CA GLU A 73 0.48 -18.94 -6.99
C GLU A 73 0.92 -17.63 -7.62
N THR A 74 -0.03 -16.73 -7.82
CA THR A 74 0.24 -15.37 -8.28
C THR A 74 0.67 -14.49 -7.13
N VAL A 75 1.65 -13.63 -7.37
CA VAL A 75 2.14 -12.67 -6.38
C VAL A 75 2.23 -11.28 -6.96
N THR A 76 2.05 -10.30 -6.08
CA THR A 76 2.23 -8.88 -6.41
C THR A 76 3.55 -8.40 -5.83
N ILE A 77 4.36 -7.74 -6.64
CA ILE A 77 5.59 -7.08 -6.23
C ILE A 77 5.26 -5.61 -5.92
N VAL A 78 5.60 -5.20 -4.71
CA VAL A 78 5.44 -3.82 -4.23
C VAL A 78 6.80 -3.28 -3.84
N GLU A 79 7.28 -2.27 -4.56
CA GLU A 79 8.53 -1.57 -4.25
C GLU A 79 8.30 -0.60 -3.10
N ILE A 80 9.19 -0.59 -2.12
CA ILE A 80 9.02 0.14 -0.87
C ILE A 80 10.28 0.95 -0.56
N PRO A 81 10.31 2.22 -0.98
CA PRO A 81 11.41 3.10 -0.59
C PRO A 81 11.41 3.33 0.92
N PRO A 82 12.57 3.43 1.56
CA PRO A 82 12.64 3.79 2.97
C PRO A 82 11.93 5.13 3.21
N MET A 83 11.12 5.20 4.27
CA MET A 83 10.40 6.42 4.63
C MET A 83 11.23 7.26 5.61
N VAL A 84 11.18 8.57 5.45
CA VAL A 84 11.81 9.53 6.36
C VAL A 84 10.77 10.11 7.31
N VAL A 85 11.08 10.10 8.60
CA VAL A 85 10.23 10.67 9.65
C VAL A 85 10.45 12.17 9.72
N VAL A 86 9.39 12.95 9.57
CA VAL A 86 9.45 14.44 9.46
C VAL A 86 8.86 15.11 10.69
N SER A 87 7.88 14.49 11.35
CA SER A 87 7.29 15.12 12.53
C SER A 87 6.66 14.09 13.46
N ILE A 88 6.44 14.52 14.68
CA ILE A 88 5.75 13.81 15.74
C ILE A 88 4.42 14.52 16.00
N VAL A 89 3.35 13.76 16.11
CA VAL A 89 2.01 14.25 16.42
C VAL A 89 1.50 13.55 17.65
N GLY A 90 1.21 14.34 18.70
CA GLY A 90 0.58 13.83 19.90
C GLY A 90 -0.93 14.02 19.87
N TYR A 91 -1.67 13.01 20.28
CA TYR A 91 -3.13 13.02 20.37
C TYR A 91 -3.60 12.86 21.80
N LEU A 92 -4.58 13.68 22.16
CA LEU A 92 -5.31 13.61 23.40
C LEU A 92 -6.65 12.89 23.15
N GLU A 93 -6.97 11.92 23.99
CA GLU A 93 -8.27 11.27 23.96
C GLU A 93 -9.29 12.11 24.74
N THR A 94 -10.36 12.48 24.06
CA THR A 94 -11.49 13.18 24.67
C THR A 94 -12.73 12.31 24.56
N PRO A 95 -13.78 12.52 25.40
CA PRO A 95 -15.00 11.74 25.32
C PRO A 95 -15.67 11.72 23.94
N ARG A 96 -15.37 12.69 23.08
CA ARG A 96 -15.93 12.77 21.72
C ARG A 96 -15.07 12.09 20.69
N SER A 97 -13.74 12.31 20.71
CA SER A 97 -12.78 11.80 19.74
C SER A 97 -11.34 12.11 20.13
N LEU A 98 -10.40 11.57 19.39
CA LEU A 98 -8.99 11.96 19.47
C LEU A 98 -8.81 13.36 18.87
N TRP A 99 -8.14 14.23 19.63
CA TRP A 99 -7.76 15.57 19.20
C TRP A 99 -6.26 15.71 19.14
N THR A 100 -5.76 16.36 18.11
CA THR A 100 -4.34 16.71 18.03
C THR A 100 -4.00 17.69 19.15
N PHE A 101 -3.06 17.28 20.00
CA PHE A 101 -2.53 18.15 21.05
C PHE A 101 -1.46 19.06 20.48
N GLN A 102 -0.41 18.47 19.92
CA GLN A 102 0.72 19.20 19.37
C GLN A 102 1.39 18.44 18.24
N THR A 103 2.06 19.19 17.34
CA THR A 103 2.90 18.63 16.27
C THR A 103 4.27 19.30 16.31
N VAL A 104 5.30 18.49 16.43
CA VAL A 104 6.70 18.93 16.37
C VAL A 104 7.32 18.43 15.08
N PHE A 105 7.83 19.33 14.25
CA PHE A 105 8.52 18.98 13.01
C PHE A 105 10.03 18.91 13.25
N ALA A 106 10.69 18.14 12.41
CA ALA A 106 12.15 18.06 12.34
C ALA A 106 12.76 19.39 11.89
N GLU A 107 14.04 19.59 12.17
CA GLU A 107 14.80 20.76 11.73
C GLU A 107 14.96 20.77 10.22
N HIS A 108 15.49 19.64 9.67
CA HIS A 108 15.79 19.50 8.25
C HIS A 108 14.72 18.68 7.54
N ILE A 109 13.99 19.33 6.66
CA ILE A 109 12.95 18.70 5.85
C ILE A 109 13.37 18.74 4.39
N SER A 110 13.27 17.61 3.69
CA SER A 110 13.61 17.54 2.26
C SER A 110 12.69 18.42 1.40
N ASP A 111 13.19 18.93 0.29
CA ASP A 111 12.38 19.73 -0.62
C ASP A 111 11.23 18.96 -1.23
N GLU A 112 11.39 17.66 -1.48
CA GLU A 112 10.32 16.78 -1.93
C GLU A 112 9.11 16.81 -0.98
N CYS A 113 9.37 16.81 0.34
CA CYS A 113 8.35 16.91 1.38
C CYS A 113 7.78 18.34 1.46
N LYS A 114 8.63 19.39 1.44
CA LYS A 114 8.20 20.79 1.49
C LYS A 114 7.23 21.14 0.35
N TRP A 115 7.41 20.54 -0.83
CA TRP A 115 6.49 20.74 -1.97
C TRP A 115 5.07 20.24 -1.67
N ARG A 116 4.91 19.30 -0.76
CA ARG A 116 3.57 18.82 -0.36
C ARG A 116 2.80 19.87 0.44
N PHE A 117 3.47 20.68 1.20
CA PHE A 117 2.88 21.75 2.00
C PHE A 117 2.63 23.05 1.22
N CYS A 118 3.31 23.25 0.10
CA CYS A 118 3.22 24.46 -0.70
C CYS A 118 2.67 24.19 -2.09
N LYS A 119 1.51 24.75 -2.44
CA LYS A 119 0.88 24.57 -3.76
C LYS A 119 1.67 25.25 -4.89
N ASN A 120 2.21 26.44 -4.64
CA ASN A 120 2.90 27.27 -5.63
C ASN A 120 4.35 27.52 -5.21
N TRP A 121 5.12 26.45 -5.00
CA TRP A 121 6.49 26.52 -4.51
C TRP A 121 7.39 27.46 -5.31
N HIS A 122 7.34 27.39 -6.64
CA HIS A 122 8.18 28.18 -7.53
C HIS A 122 7.84 29.70 -7.50
N LYS A 123 6.58 30.06 -7.27
CA LYS A 123 6.12 31.46 -7.18
C LYS A 123 6.19 32.03 -5.77
N SER A 124 6.36 31.20 -4.76
CA SER A 124 6.36 31.64 -3.36
C SER A 124 7.69 32.30 -3.00
N LYS A 125 7.64 33.54 -2.53
CA LYS A 125 8.80 34.24 -1.97
C LYS A 125 9.20 33.68 -0.60
N LYS A 126 8.21 33.27 0.22
CA LYS A 126 8.43 32.67 1.54
C LYS A 126 8.26 31.17 1.42
N LYS A 127 9.37 30.43 1.53
CA LYS A 127 9.34 28.96 1.49
C LYS A 127 8.81 28.39 2.81
N ALA A 128 8.15 27.23 2.75
CA ALA A 128 7.65 26.54 3.95
C ALA A 128 8.80 26.16 4.89
N PHE A 129 8.51 26.16 6.18
CA PHE A 129 9.40 25.74 7.28
C PHE A 129 10.64 26.60 7.57
N ILE A 130 10.94 27.66 6.83
CA ILE A 130 12.11 28.51 7.12
C ILE A 130 12.06 29.10 8.54
N LYS A 131 10.89 29.58 8.96
CA LYS A 131 10.72 30.10 10.32
C LYS A 131 10.73 29.02 11.39
N TYR A 132 10.28 27.81 11.03
CA TYR A 132 10.23 26.70 11.95
C TYR A 132 11.63 26.13 12.25
N CYS A 133 12.48 26.01 11.24
CA CYS A 133 13.87 25.58 11.40
C CYS A 133 14.64 26.46 12.41
N LYS A 134 14.35 27.77 12.45
CA LYS A 134 14.95 28.68 13.44
C LYS A 134 14.67 28.30 14.89
N LYS A 135 13.52 27.66 15.19
CA LYS A 135 13.21 27.17 16.56
C LYS A 135 14.19 26.12 17.07
N TRP A 136 14.82 25.36 16.18
CA TRP A 136 15.84 24.38 16.53
C TRP A 136 17.22 25.00 16.73
N GLN A 137 17.46 26.18 16.15
CA GLN A 137 18.73 26.90 16.21
C GLN A 137 18.79 27.84 17.42
N ASP A 138 17.70 28.57 17.68
CA ASP A 138 17.54 29.50 18.79
C ASP A 138 17.43 28.77 20.14
N GLU A 139 18.12 29.26 21.20
CA GLU A 139 18.07 28.65 22.54
C GLU A 139 16.65 28.68 23.15
N ASP A 140 15.95 29.79 22.99
CA ASP A 140 14.57 29.91 23.47
C ASP A 140 13.64 28.97 22.72
N GLY A 141 13.89 28.77 21.42
CA GLY A 141 13.19 27.79 20.61
C GLY A 141 13.41 26.36 21.09
N LYS A 142 14.65 25.98 21.42
CA LYS A 142 14.98 24.66 22.00
C LYS A 142 14.26 24.42 23.31
N LYS A 143 14.30 25.38 24.23
CA LYS A 143 13.55 25.31 25.49
C LYS A 143 12.05 25.15 25.28
N GLN A 144 11.49 25.79 24.24
CA GLN A 144 10.09 25.62 23.88
C GLN A 144 9.81 24.19 23.37
N LEU A 145 10.69 23.63 22.53
CA LEU A 145 10.55 22.25 22.04
C LEU A 145 10.64 21.22 23.18
N GLU A 146 11.54 21.40 24.12
CA GLU A 146 11.65 20.54 25.32
C GLU A 146 10.38 20.57 26.16
N LYS A 147 9.78 21.77 26.35
CA LYS A 147 8.48 21.92 27.02
C LYS A 147 7.38 21.21 26.22
N ASP A 148 7.40 21.32 24.89
CA ASP A 148 6.45 20.68 24.02
C ASP A 148 6.53 19.14 24.16
N PHE A 149 7.73 18.56 24.13
CA PHE A 149 7.95 17.12 24.36
C PHE A 149 7.53 16.67 25.76
N SER A 150 7.88 17.45 26.80
CA SER A 150 7.48 17.13 28.17
C SER A 150 5.96 17.16 28.35
N SER A 151 5.30 18.09 27.68
CA SER A 151 3.84 18.18 27.67
C SER A 151 3.20 17.02 26.92
N MET A 152 3.79 16.59 25.79
CA MET A 152 3.33 15.40 25.07
C MET A 152 3.46 14.13 25.91
N LYS A 153 4.58 13.93 26.64
CA LYS A 153 4.77 12.80 27.56
C LYS A 153 3.69 12.74 28.63
N LYS A 154 3.25 13.90 29.12
CA LYS A 154 2.31 14.00 30.23
C LYS A 154 0.84 13.84 29.82
N TYR A 155 0.45 14.38 28.67
CA TYR A 155 -0.96 14.51 28.32
C TYR A 155 -1.44 13.63 27.15
N CYS A 156 -0.55 13.21 26.25
CA CYS A 156 -0.96 12.44 25.07
C CYS A 156 -1.18 10.97 25.40
N GLN A 157 -2.17 10.35 24.76
CA GLN A 157 -2.46 8.91 24.83
C GLN A 157 -2.06 8.18 23.54
N VAL A 158 -1.98 8.88 22.41
CA VAL A 158 -1.59 8.28 21.13
C VAL A 158 -0.51 9.13 20.49
N ILE A 159 0.56 8.48 20.05
CA ILE A 159 1.65 9.10 19.28
C ILE A 159 1.58 8.62 17.85
N CYS A 160 1.63 9.55 16.92
CA CYS A 160 1.76 9.31 15.50
C CYS A 160 2.99 10.02 14.95
N VAL A 161 3.54 9.49 13.88
CA VAL A 161 4.61 10.14 13.11
C VAL A 161 4.09 10.53 11.74
N ILE A 162 4.54 11.67 11.25
CA ILE A 162 4.36 12.02 9.85
C ILE A 162 5.64 11.60 9.13
N ALA A 163 5.50 10.70 8.17
CA ALA A 163 6.60 10.22 7.36
C ALA A 163 6.31 10.42 5.86
N HIS A 164 7.37 10.60 5.08
CA HIS A 164 7.27 10.76 3.64
C HIS A 164 8.12 9.74 2.89
N THR A 165 7.73 9.46 1.65
CA THR A 165 8.49 8.60 0.74
C THR A 165 9.57 9.39 0.02
N GLN A 166 10.69 8.74 -0.30
CA GLN A 166 11.78 9.32 -1.09
C GLN A 166 11.52 9.05 -2.57
N MET A 167 11.07 10.07 -3.30
CA MET A 167 10.69 9.92 -4.71
C MET A 167 11.88 9.90 -5.68
N CYS A 168 13.02 10.44 -5.27
CA CYS A 168 14.25 10.42 -6.08
C CYS A 168 14.79 8.99 -6.29
N LEU A 169 14.54 8.08 -5.37
CA LEU A 169 14.97 6.69 -5.46
C LEU A 169 14.12 5.84 -6.42
N LEU A 170 12.93 6.32 -6.80
CA LEU A 170 11.99 5.60 -7.64
C LEU A 170 12.10 6.03 -9.11
N SER A 171 11.93 5.10 -10.02
CA SER A 171 11.87 5.34 -11.46
C SER A 171 10.63 6.13 -11.93
N LEU A 172 9.78 6.56 -10.99
CA LEU A 172 8.54 7.26 -11.28
C LEU A 172 8.77 8.74 -11.61
N ARG A 173 8.01 9.28 -12.58
CA ARG A 173 8.07 10.71 -12.96
C ARG A 173 7.60 11.68 -11.87
N HIS A 174 6.97 11.18 -10.83
CA HIS A 174 6.42 11.98 -9.74
C HIS A 174 7.53 12.41 -8.78
N LYS A 175 7.80 13.71 -8.67
CA LYS A 175 8.88 14.25 -7.82
C LYS A 175 8.41 14.60 -6.39
N LYS A 176 7.13 14.99 -6.25
CA LYS A 176 6.57 15.39 -4.96
C LYS A 176 6.36 14.16 -4.06
N ALA A 177 6.93 14.19 -2.85
CA ALA A 177 6.80 13.10 -1.90
C ALA A 177 5.34 12.81 -1.51
N HIS A 178 5.06 11.55 -1.18
CA HIS A 178 3.82 11.16 -0.55
C HIS A 178 4.00 11.22 0.97
N LEU A 179 3.12 11.95 1.62
CA LEU A 179 3.13 12.18 3.05
C LEU A 179 2.01 11.38 3.70
N MET A 180 2.31 10.77 4.82
CA MET A 180 1.34 9.98 5.57
C MET A 180 1.60 10.11 7.07
N GLU A 181 0.53 10.12 7.83
CA GLU A 181 0.55 9.98 9.28
C GLU A 181 0.39 8.50 9.66
N ILE A 182 1.29 8.00 10.50
CA ILE A 182 1.37 6.59 10.92
C ILE A 182 1.39 6.52 12.43
N GLN A 183 0.51 5.72 13.02
CA GLN A 183 0.48 5.50 14.46
C GLN A 183 1.67 4.64 14.90
N VAL A 184 2.23 4.95 16.05
CA VAL A 184 3.26 4.15 16.71
C VAL A 184 2.61 3.32 17.81
N ASN A 185 2.80 2.01 17.73
CA ASN A 185 2.31 1.05 18.71
C ASN A 185 3.47 0.39 19.44
N GLY A 186 3.19 -0.18 20.62
CA GLY A 186 4.17 -0.84 21.48
C GLY A 186 4.64 0.07 22.61
N ASP A 187 5.34 -0.46 23.58
CA ASP A 187 5.93 0.27 24.72
C ASP A 187 5.01 1.28 25.45
N THR A 188 5.56 1.94 26.46
CA THR A 188 4.88 3.03 27.19
C THR A 188 4.92 4.34 26.38
N MET A 189 4.05 5.27 26.69
CA MET A 189 3.96 6.56 25.99
C MET A 189 5.27 7.35 25.99
N ALA A 190 5.99 7.34 27.09
CA ALA A 190 7.28 7.99 27.21
C ALA A 190 8.31 7.36 26.27
N GLN A 191 8.40 6.03 26.30
CA GLN A 191 9.31 5.26 25.44
C GLN A 191 8.98 5.43 23.94
N LYS A 192 7.69 5.41 23.57
CA LYS A 192 7.28 5.73 22.19
C LYS A 192 7.79 7.08 21.74
N LEU A 193 7.66 8.09 22.58
CA LEU A 193 8.04 9.45 22.23
C LEU A 193 9.56 9.57 22.10
N ASP A 194 10.32 8.93 23.00
CA ASP A 194 11.78 8.88 22.94
C ASP A 194 12.22 8.11 21.68
N TRP A 195 11.61 6.98 21.40
CA TRP A 195 11.87 6.18 20.19
C TRP A 195 11.63 6.97 18.90
N VAL A 196 10.55 7.78 18.84
CA VAL A 196 10.26 8.62 17.66
C VAL A 196 11.19 9.81 17.58
N HIS A 197 11.54 10.42 18.72
CA HIS A 197 12.47 11.54 18.77
C HIS A 197 13.86 11.16 18.23
N GLU A 198 14.37 9.99 18.60
CA GLU A 198 15.63 9.47 18.06
C GLU A 198 15.59 9.27 16.54
N ARG A 199 14.40 8.96 15.99
CA ARG A 199 14.22 8.68 14.55
C ARG A 199 13.78 9.86 13.71
N LEU A 200 13.68 11.05 14.29
CA LEU A 200 13.47 12.25 13.48
C LEU A 200 14.59 12.38 12.45
N GLU A 201 14.22 12.74 11.22
CA GLU A 201 15.12 12.89 10.06
C GLU A 201 15.74 11.57 9.56
N GLN A 202 15.56 10.48 10.27
CA GLN A 202 16.13 9.19 9.90
C GLN A 202 15.22 8.43 8.92
N GLN A 203 15.87 7.57 8.13
CA GLN A 203 15.21 6.65 7.24
C GLN A 203 14.78 5.39 8.00
N VAL A 204 13.53 5.00 7.82
CA VAL A 204 13.00 3.75 8.36
C VAL A 204 12.83 2.77 7.21
N PRO A 205 13.59 1.67 7.17
CA PRO A 205 13.44 0.64 6.16
C PRO A 205 12.23 -0.26 6.46
N VAL A 206 11.76 -0.99 5.47
CA VAL A 206 10.58 -1.87 5.57
C VAL A 206 10.74 -2.99 6.60
N ASN A 207 11.96 -3.51 6.75
CA ASN A 207 12.28 -4.61 7.67
C ASN A 207 12.08 -4.26 9.16
N HIS A 208 12.06 -2.97 9.51
CA HIS A 208 11.75 -2.52 10.86
C HIS A 208 10.24 -2.52 11.17
N VAL A 209 9.41 -2.64 10.14
CA VAL A 209 7.94 -2.54 10.27
C VAL A 209 7.26 -3.87 10.01
N PHE A 210 7.66 -4.58 8.97
CA PHE A 210 7.06 -5.85 8.57
C PHE A 210 8.06 -7.00 8.64
N ARG A 211 7.52 -8.21 8.84
CA ARG A 211 8.28 -9.47 8.83
C ARG A 211 7.77 -10.39 7.74
N GLN A 212 8.62 -11.29 7.31
CA GLN A 212 8.23 -12.36 6.38
C GLN A 212 7.13 -13.22 7.02
N ASP A 213 6.25 -13.77 6.20
CA ASP A 213 5.08 -14.58 6.58
C ASP A 213 3.98 -13.82 7.34
N GLU A 214 4.16 -12.53 7.61
CA GLU A 214 3.14 -11.70 8.25
C GLU A 214 1.95 -11.44 7.33
N MET A 215 0.75 -11.33 7.92
CA MET A 215 -0.46 -10.92 7.22
C MET A 215 -0.65 -9.41 7.35
N ILE A 216 -0.88 -8.75 6.22
CA ILE A 216 -1.10 -7.31 6.17
C ILE A 216 -2.37 -6.96 5.41
N ASP A 217 -2.88 -5.76 5.64
CA ASP A 217 -3.96 -5.16 4.88
C ASP A 217 -3.40 -4.17 3.87
N VAL A 218 -3.89 -4.21 2.65
CA VAL A 218 -3.47 -3.31 1.59
C VAL A 218 -4.61 -2.40 1.20
N ILE A 219 -4.39 -1.10 1.35
CA ILE A 219 -5.39 -0.07 1.08
C ILE A 219 -5.03 0.68 -0.19
N ARG A 220 -5.98 0.73 -1.14
CA ARG A 220 -5.71 1.24 -2.46
C ARG A 220 -6.93 1.72 -3.24
N MET A 221 -6.67 2.42 -4.36
CA MET A 221 -7.67 2.75 -5.37
C MET A 221 -7.65 1.74 -6.50
N SER A 222 -8.82 1.27 -6.94
CA SER A 222 -8.93 0.42 -8.13
C SER A 222 -8.71 1.22 -9.42
N LYS A 223 -8.33 0.54 -10.52
CA LYS A 223 -8.13 1.18 -11.83
C LYS A 223 -9.42 1.81 -12.33
N GLY A 224 -9.38 3.06 -12.71
CA GLY A 224 -10.51 3.76 -13.31
C GLY A 224 -10.88 3.18 -14.68
N LYS A 225 -12.17 3.02 -14.93
CA LYS A 225 -12.75 2.52 -16.20
C LYS A 225 -13.75 3.49 -16.82
N GLY A 226 -13.93 4.66 -16.22
CA GLY A 226 -14.86 5.68 -16.67
C GLY A 226 -16.34 5.30 -16.48
N TYR A 227 -17.21 5.96 -17.22
CA TYR A 227 -18.65 5.67 -17.21
C TYR A 227 -18.94 4.35 -17.90
N LYS A 228 -19.69 3.47 -17.26
CA LYS A 228 -20.06 2.14 -17.77
C LYS A 228 -21.55 1.86 -17.59
N GLY A 229 -22.11 1.11 -18.53
CA GLY A 229 -23.48 0.62 -18.45
C GLY A 229 -23.71 -0.39 -17.32
N ILE A 230 -24.96 -0.66 -17.03
CA ILE A 230 -25.41 -1.47 -15.89
C ILE A 230 -24.79 -2.88 -15.90
N THR A 231 -24.84 -3.56 -17.03
CA THR A 231 -24.31 -4.94 -17.16
C THR A 231 -22.82 -5.02 -16.88
N SER A 232 -22.04 -4.05 -17.34
CA SER A 232 -20.60 -3.98 -17.09
C SER A 232 -20.28 -3.52 -15.66
N ARG A 233 -21.08 -2.61 -15.09
CA ARG A 233 -20.86 -2.01 -13.77
C ARG A 233 -21.29 -2.93 -12.63
N TRP A 234 -22.46 -3.57 -12.76
CA TRP A 234 -23.09 -4.37 -11.72
C TRP A 234 -23.09 -5.88 -12.04
N LEU A 235 -22.60 -6.28 -13.22
CA LEU A 235 -22.57 -7.68 -13.67
C LEU A 235 -23.97 -8.30 -13.73
N THR A 236 -24.98 -7.51 -14.09
CA THR A 236 -26.34 -7.99 -14.29
C THR A 236 -26.41 -8.82 -15.56
N LYS A 237 -27.41 -9.71 -15.63
CA LYS A 237 -27.66 -10.53 -16.82
C LYS A 237 -28.08 -9.64 -17.99
N LYS A 238 -27.53 -9.88 -19.18
CA LYS A 238 -27.98 -9.24 -20.43
C LYS A 238 -29.41 -9.70 -20.74
N LEU A 239 -30.20 -8.81 -21.32
CA LEU A 239 -31.51 -9.13 -21.81
C LEU A 239 -31.44 -10.10 -23.03
N PRO A 240 -32.52 -10.89 -23.31
CA PRO A 240 -32.54 -11.77 -24.47
C PRO A 240 -32.37 -11.02 -25.79
N PRO A 241 -31.82 -11.64 -26.86
CA PRO A 241 -31.60 -11.01 -28.17
C PRO A 241 -32.83 -10.44 -28.86
N LYS A 242 -34.01 -10.91 -28.46
CA LYS A 242 -35.31 -10.43 -28.97
C LYS A 242 -35.66 -8.97 -28.57
N THR A 243 -34.94 -8.42 -27.58
CA THR A 243 -35.13 -7.04 -27.14
C THR A 243 -34.34 -6.13 -28.06
N HIS A 244 -35.06 -5.39 -28.93
CA HIS A 244 -34.43 -4.40 -29.79
C HIS A 244 -33.80 -3.28 -28.97
N GLN A 245 -32.59 -2.84 -29.36
CA GLN A 245 -31.86 -1.65 -28.91
C GLN A 245 -31.27 -1.68 -27.47
N ASP A 246 -31.85 -2.37 -26.47
CA ASP A 246 -31.47 -2.18 -25.06
C ASP A 246 -31.03 -3.49 -24.31
N LEU A 247 -30.27 -4.35 -24.98
CA LEU A 247 -29.73 -5.60 -24.39
C LEU A 247 -28.89 -5.37 -23.11
N LEU A 248 -28.36 -4.16 -22.93
CA LEU A 248 -27.44 -3.82 -21.84
C LEU A 248 -28.12 -3.03 -20.71
N MET A 249 -29.42 -2.75 -20.82
CA MET A 249 -30.20 -2.04 -19.82
C MET A 249 -30.87 -2.99 -18.82
N GLU A 250 -31.41 -2.45 -17.75
CA GLU A 250 -32.24 -3.16 -16.77
C GLU A 250 -33.72 -3.06 -17.20
N SER A 251 -34.42 -4.17 -17.18
CA SER A 251 -35.80 -4.23 -17.66
C SER A 251 -36.80 -3.52 -16.75
N CYS A 252 -36.48 -3.40 -15.45
CA CYS A 252 -37.36 -2.74 -14.48
C CYS A 252 -36.52 -2.01 -13.42
N ILE A 253 -36.82 -0.74 -13.19
CA ILE A 253 -36.11 0.12 -12.24
C ILE A 253 -36.89 0.35 -10.94
N GLY A 254 -38.05 -0.23 -10.79
CA GLY A 254 -38.88 -0.12 -9.58
C GLY A 254 -40.36 -0.34 -9.84
N ALA A 255 -41.16 -0.30 -8.79
CA ALA A 255 -42.60 -0.42 -8.85
C ALA A 255 -43.27 0.88 -9.39
N ARG A 256 -44.43 0.70 -10.03
CA ARG A 256 -45.15 1.80 -10.71
C ARG A 256 -45.60 2.93 -9.75
N HIS A 257 -45.91 2.59 -8.50
CA HIS A 257 -46.43 3.55 -7.53
C HIS A 257 -45.34 4.26 -6.68
N LEU A 258 -44.06 3.91 -6.87
CA LEU A 258 -42.98 4.61 -6.19
C LEU A 258 -42.58 5.84 -7.00
N ALA A 259 -42.66 7.02 -6.38
CA ALA A 259 -42.26 8.30 -7.01
C ALA A 259 -40.74 8.41 -7.22
N ARG A 260 -39.92 7.49 -6.71
CA ARG A 260 -38.46 7.51 -6.76
C ARG A 260 -37.88 6.13 -7.08
N VAL A 261 -36.68 6.12 -7.61
CA VAL A 261 -35.88 4.87 -7.76
C VAL A 261 -35.14 4.59 -6.45
N ALA A 262 -35.22 3.37 -5.97
CA ALA A 262 -34.52 2.96 -4.76
C ALA A 262 -33.00 2.96 -4.98
N PHE A 263 -32.22 3.26 -3.94
CA PHE A 263 -30.74 3.28 -4.01
C PHE A 263 -30.14 1.92 -4.37
N SER A 264 -30.86 0.85 -4.11
CA SER A 264 -30.42 -0.53 -4.35
C SER A 264 -30.52 -0.98 -5.81
N VAL A 265 -31.15 -0.18 -6.67
CA VAL A 265 -31.31 -0.53 -8.09
C VAL A 265 -30.00 -0.27 -8.84
N ALA A 266 -29.60 -1.24 -9.68
CA ALA A 266 -28.41 -1.12 -10.50
C ALA A 266 -28.60 -0.02 -11.57
N ARG A 267 -27.69 0.94 -11.64
CA ARG A 267 -27.71 2.05 -12.62
C ARG A 267 -26.34 2.19 -13.27
N ALA A 268 -26.34 2.72 -14.49
CA ALA A 268 -25.11 3.13 -15.16
C ALA A 268 -24.41 4.24 -14.37
N GLY A 269 -23.10 4.37 -14.53
CA GLY A 269 -22.30 5.38 -13.87
C GLY A 269 -20.82 5.04 -13.85
N GLN A 270 -20.10 5.67 -12.94
CA GLN A 270 -18.68 5.49 -12.78
C GLN A 270 -18.33 4.06 -12.34
N LYS A 271 -17.36 3.45 -13.03
CA LYS A 271 -16.74 2.16 -12.64
C LYS A 271 -15.24 2.34 -12.45
N GLY A 272 -14.74 1.80 -11.35
CA GLY A 272 -13.34 1.90 -11.00
C GLY A 272 -12.98 3.23 -10.33
N TYR A 273 -11.70 3.37 -9.97
CA TYR A 273 -11.18 4.43 -9.13
C TYR A 273 -11.91 4.53 -7.78
N HIS A 274 -12.18 3.37 -7.21
CA HIS A 274 -12.83 3.22 -5.91
C HIS A 274 -11.80 2.88 -4.84
N HIS A 275 -11.98 3.42 -3.65
CA HIS A 275 -11.19 3.04 -2.48
C HIS A 275 -11.55 1.61 -2.05
N ARG A 276 -10.53 0.77 -1.88
CA ARG A 276 -10.68 -0.61 -1.39
C ARG A 276 -9.60 -0.92 -0.39
N THR A 277 -9.97 -1.69 0.63
CA THR A 277 -9.07 -2.33 1.58
C THR A 277 -9.13 -3.82 1.34
N GLU A 278 -8.02 -4.42 0.97
CA GLU A 278 -7.86 -5.85 0.82
C GLU A 278 -7.18 -6.38 2.07
N ILE A 279 -7.86 -7.26 2.77
CA ILE A 279 -7.41 -7.79 4.07
C ILE A 279 -6.66 -9.12 3.91
N ASN A 280 -5.82 -9.45 4.90
CA ASN A 280 -5.14 -10.75 5.02
C ASN A 280 -4.27 -11.10 3.80
N LYS A 281 -3.47 -10.15 3.31
CA LYS A 281 -2.44 -10.42 2.31
C LYS A 281 -1.17 -10.89 3.00
N LYS A 282 -0.74 -12.12 2.71
CA LYS A 282 0.49 -12.69 3.28
C LYS A 282 1.72 -12.12 2.58
N ILE A 283 2.74 -11.79 3.36
CA ILE A 283 4.07 -11.43 2.86
C ILE A 283 4.85 -12.72 2.65
N TYR A 284 5.19 -13.03 1.40
CA TYR A 284 5.99 -14.21 1.09
C TYR A 284 7.49 -13.96 1.23
N LYS A 285 7.95 -12.81 0.76
CA LYS A 285 9.36 -12.42 0.82
C LYS A 285 9.48 -10.91 0.98
N ILE A 286 10.44 -10.48 1.80
CA ILE A 286 10.93 -9.11 1.81
C ILE A 286 12.31 -9.17 1.17
N GLY A 287 12.42 -8.62 -0.04
CA GLY A 287 13.68 -8.61 -0.80
C GLY A 287 14.39 -7.28 -0.65
N GLN A 288 15.70 -7.36 -0.62
CA GLN A 288 16.57 -6.18 -0.63
C GLN A 288 16.71 -5.67 -2.07
N GLY A 289 16.89 -4.37 -2.20
CA GLY A 289 17.21 -3.72 -3.46
C GLY A 289 18.59 -4.12 -4.00
N TYR A 290 19.01 -3.47 -5.05
CA TYR A 290 20.34 -3.64 -5.59
C TYR A 290 21.39 -3.17 -4.58
N LEU A 291 22.41 -3.98 -4.35
CA LEU A 291 23.51 -3.67 -3.45
C LEU A 291 24.78 -3.43 -4.26
N ILE A 292 25.54 -2.44 -3.87
CA ILE A 292 26.89 -2.19 -4.40
C ILE A 292 27.86 -2.74 -3.36
N LYS A 293 28.62 -3.78 -3.73
CA LYS A 293 29.72 -4.31 -2.94
C LYS A 293 30.97 -4.33 -3.80
N ASP A 294 32.07 -3.81 -3.32
CA ASP A 294 33.37 -3.79 -3.99
C ASP A 294 33.24 -3.25 -5.44
N ASP A 295 32.52 -2.14 -5.62
CA ASP A 295 32.19 -1.48 -6.88
C ASP A 295 31.43 -2.35 -7.89
N LYS A 296 30.94 -3.52 -7.47
CA LYS A 296 30.07 -4.41 -8.27
C LYS A 296 28.62 -4.30 -7.84
N LEU A 297 27.76 -4.16 -8.82
CA LEU A 297 26.31 -4.15 -8.60
C LEU A 297 25.81 -5.60 -8.44
N ILE A 298 25.33 -5.93 -7.25
CA ILE A 298 24.70 -7.22 -6.97
C ILE A 298 23.20 -7.09 -7.16
N THR A 299 22.67 -7.82 -8.15
CA THR A 299 21.25 -7.77 -8.51
C THR A 299 20.49 -9.05 -8.10
N ASN A 300 21.19 -10.00 -7.44
CA ASN A 300 20.64 -11.31 -7.10
C ASN A 300 19.68 -11.21 -5.89
N ASN A 301 18.42 -10.91 -6.11
CA ASN A 301 17.39 -10.81 -5.09
C ASN A 301 16.16 -11.71 -5.31
N ALA A 302 16.14 -12.48 -6.39
CA ALA A 302 15.08 -13.45 -6.71
C ALA A 302 15.50 -14.92 -6.55
N SER A 303 16.74 -15.21 -6.14
CA SER A 303 17.17 -16.56 -5.79
C SER A 303 16.43 -17.09 -4.56
N THR A 304 16.29 -18.41 -4.49
CA THR A 304 15.69 -19.14 -3.37
C THR A 304 16.65 -20.26 -2.94
N ASP A 305 16.38 -20.91 -1.81
CA ASP A 305 17.18 -22.05 -1.34
C ASP A 305 17.17 -23.23 -2.31
N TYR A 306 16.18 -23.33 -3.20
CA TYR A 306 16.01 -24.37 -4.22
C TYR A 306 16.48 -23.93 -5.61
N ASP A 307 16.44 -22.62 -5.87
CA ASP A 307 16.85 -22.04 -7.16
C ASP A 307 18.01 -21.06 -6.91
N LEU A 308 19.22 -21.54 -7.12
CA LEU A 308 20.45 -20.80 -6.88
C LEU A 308 20.88 -19.92 -8.07
N SER A 309 20.05 -19.84 -9.12
CA SER A 309 20.37 -19.00 -10.29
C SER A 309 20.48 -17.53 -9.91
N ASP A 310 21.48 -16.84 -10.45
CA ASP A 310 21.69 -15.42 -10.24
C ASP A 310 20.69 -14.61 -11.07
N LYS A 311 19.57 -14.27 -10.45
CA LYS A 311 18.51 -13.51 -11.11
C LYS A 311 17.93 -12.42 -10.21
N SER A 312 17.52 -11.33 -10.84
CA SER A 312 16.80 -10.26 -10.15
C SER A 312 15.30 -10.52 -10.20
N ILE A 313 14.57 -9.88 -9.27
CA ILE A 313 13.09 -9.93 -9.24
C ILE A 313 12.47 -9.28 -10.49
N ASN A 314 13.24 -8.51 -11.24
CA ASN A 314 12.77 -7.84 -12.43
C ASN A 314 12.62 -8.86 -13.57
N PRO A 315 11.42 -8.96 -14.18
CA PRO A 315 11.25 -9.74 -15.40
C PRO A 315 12.15 -9.21 -16.51
N LEU A 316 12.49 -10.06 -17.46
CA LEU A 316 13.22 -9.62 -18.65
C LEU A 316 12.48 -8.49 -19.38
N GLY A 317 13.12 -7.32 -19.47
CA GLY A 317 12.53 -6.10 -20.01
C GLY A 317 11.79 -5.23 -18.97
N GLY A 318 11.83 -5.59 -17.68
CA GLY A 318 11.19 -4.87 -16.59
C GLY A 318 9.68 -5.12 -16.45
N PHE A 319 9.07 -4.52 -15.47
CA PHE A 319 7.62 -4.56 -15.27
C PHE A 319 6.91 -3.58 -16.20
N GLY A 320 5.86 -4.04 -16.89
CA GLY A 320 5.07 -3.20 -17.79
C GLY A 320 4.50 -1.97 -17.11
N HIS A 321 4.70 -0.79 -17.70
CA HIS A 321 4.28 0.52 -17.20
C HIS A 321 4.92 1.00 -15.89
N TYR A 322 5.88 0.25 -15.34
CA TYR A 322 6.59 0.64 -14.12
C TYR A 322 8.08 0.86 -14.37
N GLY A 323 8.75 -0.12 -14.94
CA GLY A 323 10.20 -0.16 -15.10
C GLY A 323 10.82 -1.26 -14.24
N GLU A 324 12.00 -1.01 -13.74
CA GLU A 324 12.73 -1.93 -12.85
C GLU A 324 12.55 -1.56 -11.39
N VAL A 325 12.57 -2.58 -10.54
CA VAL A 325 12.59 -2.47 -9.09
C VAL A 325 14.04 -2.47 -8.65
N THR A 326 14.49 -1.37 -8.10
CA THR A 326 15.90 -1.16 -7.69
C THR A 326 16.08 -1.08 -6.19
N ILE A 327 14.99 -0.88 -5.46
CA ILE A 327 14.97 -0.70 -4.01
C ILE A 327 14.33 -1.92 -3.36
N ASP A 328 14.25 -1.90 -2.02
CA ASP A 328 13.60 -2.94 -1.25
C ASP A 328 12.15 -3.16 -1.71
N PHE A 329 11.74 -4.40 -1.74
CA PHE A 329 10.41 -4.78 -2.16
C PHE A 329 9.77 -5.81 -1.24
N VAL A 330 8.46 -5.85 -1.27
CA VAL A 330 7.65 -6.86 -0.59
C VAL A 330 6.84 -7.64 -1.62
N MET A 331 6.89 -8.95 -1.51
CA MET A 331 6.13 -9.89 -2.32
C MET A 331 4.87 -10.29 -1.56
N LEU A 332 3.72 -9.93 -2.09
CA LEU A 332 2.40 -10.19 -1.49
C LEU A 332 1.67 -11.28 -2.23
N LYS A 333 0.99 -12.11 -1.45
CA LYS A 333 0.09 -13.15 -1.98
C LYS A 333 -1.03 -12.53 -2.81
N ASP A 334 -1.34 -13.14 -3.94
CA ASP A 334 -2.41 -12.76 -4.86
C ASP A 334 -2.28 -11.35 -5.48
N CYS A 335 -3.31 -10.98 -6.23
CA CYS A 335 -3.41 -9.67 -6.84
C CYS A 335 -3.80 -8.61 -5.81
N VAL A 336 -3.12 -7.47 -5.88
CA VAL A 336 -3.59 -6.22 -5.27
C VAL A 336 -4.20 -5.37 -6.37
N SER A 337 -5.51 -5.08 -6.27
CA SER A 337 -6.24 -4.36 -7.31
C SER A 337 -5.64 -3.00 -7.57
N SER A 338 -5.04 -2.76 -8.75
CA SER A 338 -4.79 -1.44 -9.29
C SER A 338 -3.59 -1.36 -10.25
N PRO A 339 -3.46 -0.30 -11.03
CA PRO A 339 -2.28 0.00 -11.84
C PRO A 339 -1.05 0.32 -10.97
N PRO A 340 0.15 0.42 -11.57
CA PRO A 340 1.38 0.76 -10.86
C PRO A 340 1.29 2.16 -10.23
N HIS A 341 0.94 2.21 -8.95
CA HIS A 341 0.87 3.42 -8.14
C HIS A 341 0.88 3.05 -6.65
N LYS A 342 0.97 4.03 -5.78
CA LYS A 342 1.12 3.85 -4.35
C LYS A 342 0.04 2.97 -3.71
N SER A 343 0.49 2.06 -2.88
CA SER A 343 -0.32 1.23 -2.00
C SER A 343 0.03 1.58 -0.55
N LEU A 344 -0.96 1.60 0.31
CA LEU A 344 -0.77 1.71 1.73
C LEU A 344 -0.81 0.31 2.32
N LEU A 345 0.26 -0.08 2.99
CA LEU A 345 0.38 -1.34 3.72
C LEU A 345 0.14 -1.05 5.19
N VAL A 346 -0.71 -1.81 5.82
CA VAL A 346 -1.04 -1.66 7.25
C VAL A 346 -0.95 -3.01 7.92
N GLN A 347 -0.29 -3.07 9.07
CA GLN A 347 -0.26 -4.27 9.89
C GLN A 347 -1.68 -4.73 10.25
N THR A 348 -1.89 -6.04 10.21
CA THR A 348 -3.12 -6.67 10.71
C THR A 348 -2.92 -7.22 12.12
N LYS A 349 -4.00 -7.68 12.71
CA LYS A 349 -3.94 -8.44 13.96
C LYS A 349 -3.16 -9.74 13.75
N TRP A 350 -2.37 -10.08 14.73
CA TRP A 350 -1.57 -11.30 14.79
C TRP A 350 -2.42 -12.55 14.50
N ARG A 351 -1.99 -13.29 13.49
CA ARG A 351 -2.35 -14.70 13.29
C ARG A 351 -1.07 -15.52 13.40
N ALA A 352 -1.19 -16.79 13.71
CA ALA A 352 -0.05 -17.70 13.68
C ALA A 352 0.66 -17.59 12.31
N LEU A 353 1.98 -17.41 12.36
CA LEU A 353 2.81 -17.30 11.17
C LEU A 353 3.02 -18.72 10.62
N GLU A 354 2.32 -19.07 9.57
CA GLU A 354 2.61 -20.27 8.80
C GLU A 354 3.82 -19.96 7.91
N LYS A 355 4.92 -20.66 8.10
CA LYS A 355 6.10 -20.53 7.22
C LYS A 355 5.74 -20.95 5.80
N THR A 356 6.24 -20.22 4.84
CA THR A 356 6.07 -20.51 3.41
C THR A 356 7.41 -20.90 2.82
N LEU A 357 7.49 -22.08 2.21
CA LEU A 357 8.67 -22.56 1.50
C LEU A 357 8.56 -22.15 0.03
N LEU A 358 9.25 -21.07 -0.32
CA LEU A 358 9.37 -20.61 -1.70
C LEU A 358 10.40 -21.44 -2.44
N LYS A 359 9.99 -22.15 -3.49
CA LYS A 359 10.89 -22.96 -4.33
C LYS A 359 11.40 -22.19 -5.52
N PHE A 360 10.53 -21.46 -6.23
CA PHE A 360 10.87 -20.80 -7.46
C PHE A 360 10.13 -19.47 -7.62
N ILE A 361 10.80 -18.49 -8.21
CA ILE A 361 10.23 -17.18 -8.58
C ILE A 361 10.36 -16.99 -10.07
N ASP A 362 9.26 -16.75 -10.77
CA ASP A 362 9.25 -16.53 -12.22
C ASP A 362 9.69 -15.10 -12.57
N THR A 363 10.74 -15.02 -13.40
CA THR A 363 11.31 -13.76 -13.90
C THR A 363 11.23 -13.65 -15.43
N THR A 364 10.38 -14.45 -16.07
CA THR A 364 10.16 -14.39 -17.51
C THR A 364 9.60 -13.03 -17.94
N SER A 365 9.89 -12.64 -19.19
CA SER A 365 9.36 -11.41 -19.78
C SER A 365 7.82 -11.35 -19.67
N LYS A 366 7.29 -10.20 -19.25
CA LYS A 366 5.85 -9.93 -19.22
C LYS A 366 5.36 -9.21 -20.48
N PHE A 367 6.24 -9.00 -21.46
CA PHE A 367 5.93 -8.47 -22.78
C PHE A 367 5.79 -9.63 -23.76
N GLY A 368 4.57 -10.12 -23.95
CA GLY A 368 4.29 -11.30 -24.76
C GLY A 368 4.44 -12.62 -23.99
N HIS A 369 4.84 -13.68 -24.68
CA HIS A 369 5.05 -15.01 -24.12
C HIS A 369 6.53 -15.22 -23.81
N GLY A 370 6.98 -14.77 -22.63
CA GLY A 370 8.36 -14.97 -22.18
C GLY A 370 8.65 -16.45 -21.92
N ARG A 371 9.82 -16.92 -22.36
CA ARG A 371 10.29 -18.31 -22.17
C ARG A 371 11.47 -18.39 -21.20
N PHE A 372 12.40 -17.45 -21.28
CA PHE A 372 13.66 -17.48 -20.55
C PHE A 372 13.58 -16.72 -19.22
N GLN A 373 14.27 -17.23 -18.21
CA GLN A 373 14.34 -16.61 -16.88
C GLN A 373 15.44 -15.54 -16.81
N THR A 374 16.57 -15.79 -17.48
CA THR A 374 17.74 -14.91 -17.49
C THR A 374 18.13 -14.49 -18.89
N MET A 375 18.95 -13.42 -19.00
CA MET A 375 19.50 -12.99 -20.30
C MET A 375 20.55 -13.95 -20.83
N GLU A 376 21.20 -14.70 -19.95
CA GLU A 376 22.22 -15.69 -20.30
C GLU A 376 21.58 -16.89 -20.96
N GLU A 377 20.55 -17.49 -20.37
CA GLU A 377 19.75 -18.54 -21.01
C GLU A 377 19.27 -18.15 -22.42
N LYS A 378 18.82 -16.88 -22.54
CA LYS A 378 18.37 -16.39 -23.85
C LYS A 378 19.48 -16.29 -24.88
N LYS A 379 20.72 -16.02 -24.47
CA LYS A 379 21.88 -15.97 -25.39
C LYS A 379 22.34 -17.37 -25.76
N GLU A 380 22.36 -18.30 -24.83
CA GLU A 380 22.79 -19.70 -25.07
C GLU A 380 21.85 -20.42 -26.01
N GLU A 381 20.53 -20.31 -25.88
CA GLU A 381 19.57 -20.93 -26.82
C GLU A 381 19.39 -20.15 -28.13
N GLY A 382 19.86 -18.92 -28.23
CA GLY A 382 19.78 -18.07 -29.41
C GLY A 382 21.04 -18.08 -30.28
N ALA A 383 22.08 -18.75 -29.82
CA ALA A 383 23.28 -19.04 -30.58
C ALA A 383 23.20 -20.44 -31.22
#